data_b03ba01e9fbb2439757ae9289c02b0d2
#
_entry.id   b03ba01e9fbb2439757ae9289c02b0d2
#
_cell.length_a   1.000
_cell.length_b   1.000
_cell.length_c   1.000
_cell.angle_alpha   90.00
_cell.angle_beta   90.00
_cell.angle_gamma   90.00
#
_symmetry.space_group_name_H-M   'P 1'
#
loop_
_entity.id
_entity.type
_entity.pdbx_description
1 polymer ?
#
loop_
_entity_poly.entity_id
_entity_poly.type
_entity_poly.pdbx_seq_one_letter_code
_entity_poly.pdbx_strand_id
1 'polypeptide(L)'
;TGVQTCALPISANEGLFMHIWINLLDNAIKFSPSKGTITMFLKQEQDSVKFILEDEGPGIEDDVKSRIFDKFYQVDGSHKAEGNGLGLALVKRIVDSAGGTIKAENREYGGCRFVIELPKQKDEII
;
A
#
# COMPACT_ATOMS: atom_id res chain seq x y z
N THR A 1 -2.69 9.36 19.99
CA THR A 1 -3.59 8.29 19.61
C THR A 1 -5.03 8.77 19.41
N GLY A 2 -5.28 9.58 18.43
CA GLY A 2 -6.63 9.93 18.05
C GLY A 2 -7.02 9.15 16.80
N VAL A 3 -8.15 8.45 16.84
CA VAL A 3 -8.71 7.90 15.62
C VAL A 3 -9.62 8.95 15.03
N GLN A 4 -9.19 9.47 13.91
CA GLN A 4 -9.99 10.44 13.20
C GLN A 4 -10.66 9.73 12.03
N THR A 5 -11.97 9.63 12.07
CA THR A 5 -12.73 9.01 11.00
C THR A 5 -13.13 10.10 10.02
N CYS A 6 -12.62 10.01 8.81
CA CYS A 6 -13.00 10.92 7.73
C CYS A 6 -13.68 10.12 6.63
N ALA A 7 -14.80 10.63 6.15
CA ALA A 7 -15.38 10.11 4.93
C ALA A 7 -14.59 10.66 3.74
N LEU A 8 -13.98 9.77 2.96
CA LEU A 8 -13.16 10.17 1.81
C LEU A 8 -13.96 10.00 0.53
N PRO A 9 -13.94 10.99 -0.37
CA PRO A 9 -14.68 10.90 -1.63
C PRO A 9 -13.93 10.08 -2.66
N ILE A 10 -13.75 8.80 -2.38
CA ILE A 10 -13.08 7.89 -3.32
C ILE A 10 -14.07 6.85 -3.83
N SER A 11 -13.89 6.48 -5.10
CA SER A 11 -14.71 5.48 -5.75
C SER A 11 -14.11 4.10 -5.56
N ALA A 12 -14.40 3.46 -4.43
CA ALA A 12 -13.88 2.13 -4.15
C ALA A 12 -14.86 1.38 -3.24
N ASN A 13 -14.91 0.07 -3.42
CA ASN A 13 -15.68 -0.79 -2.56
C ASN A 13 -15.00 -0.88 -1.20
N GLU A 14 -15.73 -0.63 -0.13
CA GLU A 14 -15.21 -0.62 1.23
C GLU A 14 -14.52 -1.92 1.62
N GLY A 15 -15.11 -3.05 1.30
CA GLY A 15 -14.52 -4.35 1.61
C GLY A 15 -13.22 -4.59 0.87
N LEU A 16 -13.18 -4.24 -0.41
CA LEU A 16 -11.95 -4.36 -1.20
C LEU A 16 -10.89 -3.39 -0.69
N PHE A 17 -11.30 -2.20 -0.30
CA PHE A 17 -10.38 -1.20 0.21
C PHE A 17 -9.71 -1.66 1.50
N MET A 18 -10.45 -2.34 2.37
CA MET A 18 -9.88 -2.94 3.58
C MET A 18 -8.79 -3.95 3.27
N HIS A 19 -8.92 -4.70 2.19
CA HIS A 19 -7.88 -5.65 1.79
C HIS A 19 -6.57 -4.97 1.43
N ILE A 20 -6.63 -3.77 0.87
CA ILE A 20 -5.42 -2.99 0.60
C ILE A 20 -4.66 -2.74 1.89
N TRP A 21 -5.34 -2.22 2.90
CA TRP A 21 -4.71 -1.88 4.17
C TRP A 21 -4.19 -3.09 4.91
N ILE A 22 -4.97 -4.14 4.99
CA ILE A 22 -4.57 -5.36 5.68
C ILE A 22 -3.30 -5.92 5.04
N ASN A 23 -3.27 -6.01 3.72
CA ASN A 23 -2.11 -6.57 3.03
C ASN A 23 -0.87 -5.68 3.14
N LEU A 24 -1.04 -4.37 3.04
CA LEU A 24 0.09 -3.46 3.16
C LEU A 24 0.64 -3.41 4.59
N LEU A 25 -0.24 -3.40 5.58
CA LEU A 25 0.17 -3.41 6.99
C LEU A 25 0.85 -4.72 7.36
N ASP A 26 0.30 -5.84 6.94
CA ASP A 26 0.94 -7.14 7.18
C ASP A 26 2.34 -7.18 6.58
N ASN A 27 2.47 -6.67 5.38
CA ASN A 27 3.77 -6.62 4.70
C ASN A 27 4.75 -5.74 5.47
N ALA A 28 4.31 -4.57 5.91
CA ALA A 28 5.14 -3.65 6.66
C ALA A 28 5.58 -4.23 7.99
N ILE A 29 4.68 -4.86 8.72
CA ILE A 29 4.97 -5.51 9.99
C ILE A 29 5.98 -6.63 9.79
N LYS A 30 5.82 -7.41 8.73
CA LYS A 30 6.67 -8.56 8.44
C LYS A 30 8.13 -8.16 8.16
N PHE A 31 8.34 -7.05 7.46
CA PHE A 31 9.66 -6.64 7.03
C PHE A 31 10.29 -5.55 7.89
N SER A 32 9.54 -4.93 8.77
CA SER A 32 10.10 -3.94 9.70
C SER A 32 10.84 -4.59 10.85
N PRO A 33 11.89 -3.92 11.38
CA PRO A 33 12.56 -4.43 12.58
C PRO A 33 11.62 -4.37 13.79
N SER A 34 11.96 -5.17 14.83
CA SER A 34 11.13 -5.30 16.01
C SER A 34 11.13 -4.02 16.80
N LYS A 35 10.70 -3.07 16.87
CA LYS A 35 10.67 -1.73 17.45
C LYS A 35 10.75 -0.65 16.38
N GLY A 36 10.59 -1.09 15.13
CA GLY A 36 10.51 -0.12 14.04
C GLY A 36 9.20 0.63 14.05
N THR A 37 9.15 1.70 13.30
CA THR A 37 7.96 2.54 13.18
C THR A 37 7.34 2.34 11.81
N ILE A 38 6.03 2.18 11.80
CA ILE A 38 5.24 2.18 10.57
C ILE A 38 4.42 3.45 10.59
N THR A 39 4.54 4.23 9.53
CA THR A 39 3.86 5.53 9.45
C THR A 39 2.90 5.53 8.28
N MET A 40 1.70 6.00 8.50
CA MET A 40 0.68 6.14 7.47
C MET A 40 0.33 7.61 7.30
N PHE A 41 0.32 8.05 6.05
CA PHE A 41 -0.09 9.39 5.70
C PHE A 41 -1.28 9.35 4.77
N LEU A 42 -2.17 10.29 4.95
CA LEU A 42 -3.27 10.51 4.03
C LEU A 42 -3.19 11.95 3.54
N LYS A 43 -3.14 12.10 2.24
CA LYS A 43 -3.07 13.43 1.63
C LYS A 43 -4.18 13.59 0.61
N GLN A 44 -5.04 14.55 0.83
CA GLN A 44 -6.11 14.85 -0.09
C GLN A 44 -5.63 15.92 -1.07
N GLU A 45 -5.73 15.62 -2.35
CA GLU A 45 -5.40 16.53 -3.43
C GLU A 45 -6.67 16.93 -4.16
N GLN A 46 -6.55 17.78 -5.19
CA GLN A 46 -7.72 18.30 -5.89
C GLN A 46 -8.56 17.19 -6.54
N ASP A 47 -7.91 16.30 -7.27
CA ASP A 47 -8.59 15.26 -8.03
C ASP A 47 -8.34 13.85 -7.53
N SER A 48 -7.53 13.70 -6.50
CA SER A 48 -7.13 12.40 -6.00
C SER A 48 -6.87 12.41 -4.50
N VAL A 49 -6.76 11.21 -3.96
CA VAL A 49 -6.36 11.00 -2.57
C VAL A 49 -5.13 10.11 -2.59
N LYS A 50 -4.09 10.52 -1.89
CA LYS A 50 -2.88 9.72 -1.75
C LYS A 50 -2.82 9.08 -0.39
N PHE A 51 -2.49 7.80 -0.37
CA PHE A 51 -2.23 7.03 0.84
C PHE A 51 -0.77 6.60 0.79
N ILE A 52 -0.03 6.93 1.83
CA ILE A 52 1.39 6.63 1.90
C ILE A 52 1.64 5.80 3.14
N LEU A 53 2.27 4.65 2.97
CA LEU A 53 2.66 3.79 4.06
C LEU A 53 4.17 3.63 4.04
N GLU A 54 4.83 4.00 5.14
CA GLU A 54 6.28 3.91 5.27
C GLU A 54 6.66 2.95 6.38
N ASP A 55 7.71 2.16 6.12
CA ASP A 55 8.28 1.28 7.13
C ASP A 55 9.79 1.51 7.23
N GLU A 56 10.40 0.94 8.27
CA GLU A 56 11.82 1.04 8.51
C GLU A 56 12.56 -0.26 8.15
N GLY A 57 12.01 -1.03 7.24
CA GLY A 57 12.62 -2.28 6.79
C GLY A 57 13.84 -2.06 5.90
N PRO A 58 14.29 -3.12 5.22
CA PRO A 58 15.54 -3.06 4.45
C PRO A 58 15.45 -2.29 3.13
N GLY A 59 14.28 -1.87 2.71
CA GLY A 59 14.12 -1.27 1.41
C GLY A 59 13.92 -2.31 0.32
N ILE A 60 13.88 -1.84 -0.92
CA ILE A 60 13.59 -2.69 -2.08
C ILE A 60 14.62 -2.43 -3.16
N GLU A 61 15.22 -3.49 -3.68
CA GLU A 61 16.12 -3.38 -4.83
C GLU A 61 15.34 -3.08 -6.10
N ASP A 62 16.00 -2.46 -7.08
CA ASP A 62 15.32 -2.02 -8.31
C ASP A 62 14.68 -3.16 -9.08
N ASP A 63 15.34 -4.32 -9.16
CA ASP A 63 14.78 -5.48 -9.84
C ASP A 63 13.57 -6.05 -9.08
N VAL A 64 13.57 -5.92 -7.76
CA VAL A 64 12.43 -6.35 -6.94
C VAL A 64 11.23 -5.43 -7.15
N LYS A 65 11.46 -4.13 -7.30
CA LYS A 65 10.37 -3.17 -7.52
C LYS A 65 9.52 -3.53 -8.73
N SER A 66 10.13 -4.05 -9.78
CA SER A 66 9.40 -4.43 -11.00
C SER A 66 8.57 -5.70 -10.83
N ARG A 67 8.84 -6.49 -9.80
CA ARG A 67 8.20 -7.79 -9.60
C ARG A 67 7.36 -7.89 -8.33
N ILE A 68 7.46 -6.91 -7.47
CA ILE A 68 6.88 -7.01 -6.13
C ILE A 68 5.35 -7.19 -6.15
N PHE A 69 4.70 -6.79 -7.24
CA PHE A 69 3.26 -6.95 -7.41
C PHE A 69 2.86 -8.17 -8.23
N ASP A 70 3.83 -8.97 -8.66
CA ASP A 70 3.56 -10.19 -9.41
C ASP A 70 2.99 -11.26 -8.47
N LYS A 71 2.09 -12.08 -9.00
CA LYS A 71 1.54 -13.20 -8.26
C LYS A 71 2.66 -14.15 -7.82
N PHE A 72 2.57 -14.62 -6.58
CA PHE A 72 3.48 -15.60 -5.99
C PHE A 72 4.92 -15.11 -5.84
N TYR A 73 5.19 -13.84 -6.12
CA TYR A 73 6.54 -13.31 -5.92
C TYR A 73 6.80 -13.08 -4.44
N GLN A 74 7.93 -13.56 -3.95
CA GLN A 74 8.41 -13.34 -2.58
C GLN A 74 9.85 -12.85 -2.66
N VAL A 75 10.15 -11.81 -1.89
CA VAL A 75 11.41 -11.07 -2.00
C VAL A 75 12.64 -11.94 -1.77
N ASP A 76 12.60 -12.81 -0.79
CA ASP A 76 13.76 -13.63 -0.44
C ASP A 76 13.60 -15.12 -0.75
N GLY A 77 12.51 -15.47 -1.40
CA GLY A 77 12.20 -16.87 -1.67
C GLY A 77 12.10 -17.73 -0.43
N SER A 78 12.12 -17.12 0.74
CA SER A 78 12.16 -17.88 1.98
C SER A 78 10.76 -18.30 2.36
N HIS A 79 10.66 -19.50 2.88
CA HIS A 79 9.40 -20.04 3.35
C HIS A 79 8.95 -19.42 4.68
N LYS A 80 9.70 -18.47 5.19
CA LYS A 80 9.33 -17.75 6.40
C LYS A 80 8.22 -16.75 6.18
N ALA A 81 7.98 -16.38 4.94
CA ALA A 81 6.89 -15.50 4.63
C ALA A 81 5.60 -16.29 4.79
N GLU A 82 4.86 -16.00 5.84
CA GLU A 82 3.49 -16.45 5.92
C GLU A 82 2.73 -15.77 4.79
N GLY A 83 2.29 -16.55 3.86
CA GLY A 83 1.60 -16.03 2.71
C GLY A 83 2.16 -16.66 1.45
N ASN A 84 1.37 -16.61 0.43
CA ASN A 84 1.65 -17.25 -0.84
C ASN A 84 2.08 -16.28 -1.94
N GLY A 85 2.48 -15.07 -1.56
CA GLY A 85 2.89 -14.05 -2.52
C GLY A 85 1.74 -13.40 -3.27
N LEU A 86 0.51 -13.52 -2.77
CA LEU A 86 -0.67 -12.94 -3.42
C LEU A 86 -1.10 -11.60 -2.85
N GLY A 87 -0.60 -11.22 -1.67
CA GLY A 87 -1.06 -10.02 -0.98
C GLY A 87 -0.87 -8.75 -1.78
N LEU A 88 0.34 -8.48 -2.25
CA LEU A 88 0.62 -7.28 -3.03
C LEU A 88 0.02 -7.35 -4.43
N ALA A 89 -0.05 -8.53 -5.03
CA ALA A 89 -0.72 -8.69 -6.32
C ALA A 89 -2.20 -8.35 -6.22
N LEU A 90 -2.85 -8.75 -5.14
CA LEU A 90 -4.23 -8.40 -4.88
C LEU A 90 -4.41 -6.90 -4.70
N VAL A 91 -3.53 -6.27 -3.93
CA VAL A 91 -3.55 -4.81 -3.74
C VAL A 91 -3.46 -4.10 -5.09
N LYS A 92 -2.51 -4.51 -5.94
CA LYS A 92 -2.33 -3.92 -7.27
C LYS A 92 -3.61 -4.05 -8.10
N ARG A 93 -4.23 -5.21 -8.08
CA ARG A 93 -5.44 -5.46 -8.83
C ARG A 93 -6.60 -4.59 -8.33
N ILE A 94 -6.75 -4.44 -7.03
CA ILE A 94 -7.81 -3.60 -6.46
C ILE A 94 -7.58 -2.14 -6.84
N VAL A 95 -6.35 -1.66 -6.71
CA VAL A 95 -6.01 -0.28 -7.06
C VAL A 95 -6.26 -0.01 -8.54
N ASP A 96 -5.84 -0.93 -9.40
CA ASP A 96 -6.06 -0.80 -10.84
C ASP A 96 -7.56 -0.75 -11.17
N SER A 97 -8.36 -1.59 -10.53
CA SER A 97 -9.80 -1.60 -10.78
C SER A 97 -10.50 -0.32 -10.30
N ALA A 98 -9.92 0.36 -9.35
CA ALA A 98 -10.43 1.64 -8.87
C ALA A 98 -9.92 2.83 -9.70
N GLY A 99 -9.13 2.57 -10.72
CA GLY A 99 -8.57 3.63 -11.57
C GLY A 99 -7.39 4.35 -10.95
N GLY A 100 -6.77 3.77 -9.95
CA GLY A 100 -5.65 4.38 -9.24
C GLY A 100 -4.30 3.82 -9.65
N THR A 101 -3.29 4.22 -8.91
CA THR A 101 -1.91 3.77 -9.10
C THR A 101 -1.31 3.36 -7.77
N ILE A 102 -0.36 2.43 -7.81
CA ILE A 102 0.43 2.05 -6.65
C ILE A 102 1.90 1.99 -7.05
N LYS A 103 2.75 2.51 -6.16
CA LYS A 103 4.19 2.50 -6.35
C LYS A 103 4.87 2.03 -5.08
N ALA A 104 6.01 1.38 -5.25
CA ALA A 104 6.91 1.05 -4.15
C ALA A 104 8.19 1.86 -4.34
N GLU A 105 8.64 2.52 -3.29
CA GLU A 105 9.82 3.38 -3.33
C GLU A 105 10.69 3.10 -2.11
N ASN A 106 11.97 3.41 -2.21
CA ASN A 106 12.85 3.43 -1.06
C ASN A 106 12.81 4.80 -0.40
N ARG A 107 12.82 4.80 0.93
CA ARG A 107 12.95 6.05 1.67
C ARG A 107 14.38 6.53 1.66
N GLU A 108 14.58 7.83 1.73
CA GLU A 108 15.91 8.44 1.73
C GLU A 108 16.80 7.93 2.87
N TYR A 109 16.21 7.71 4.04
CA TYR A 109 16.95 7.29 5.24
C TYR A 109 16.77 5.82 5.59
N GLY A 110 16.35 5.02 4.63
CA GLY A 110 16.14 3.60 4.83
C GLY A 110 14.68 3.22 4.96
N GLY A 111 14.37 2.00 4.56
CA GLY A 111 13.01 1.49 4.58
C GLY A 111 12.29 1.67 3.27
N CYS A 112 11.04 1.30 3.26
CA CYS A 112 10.21 1.25 2.07
C CYS A 112 9.02 2.19 2.21
N ARG A 113 8.55 2.69 1.09
CA ARG A 113 7.35 3.51 1.01
C ARG A 113 6.45 2.97 -0.08
N PHE A 114 5.19 2.72 0.27
CA PHE A 114 4.16 2.44 -0.72
C PHE A 114 3.28 3.67 -0.88
N VAL A 115 3.08 4.07 -2.12
CA VAL A 115 2.23 5.22 -2.44
C VAL A 115 1.07 4.74 -3.30
N ILE A 116 -0.14 4.94 -2.80
CA ILE A 116 -1.37 4.62 -3.52
C ILE A 116 -2.08 5.93 -3.80
N GLU A 117 -2.42 6.15 -5.05
CA GLU A 117 -3.20 7.30 -5.45
C GLU A 117 -4.50 6.83 -6.06
N LEU A 118 -5.61 7.29 -5.52
CA LEU A 118 -6.95 6.94 -5.99
C LEU A 118 -7.68 8.20 -6.46
N PRO A 119 -8.41 8.12 -7.57
CA PRO A 119 -9.18 9.27 -8.02
C PRO A 119 -10.32 9.56 -7.05
N LYS A 120 -10.62 10.82 -6.87
CA LYS A 120 -11.79 11.21 -6.09
C LYS A 120 -13.05 10.85 -6.83
N GLN A 121 -14.06 10.46 -6.07
CA GLN A 121 -15.38 10.28 -6.61
C GLN A 121 -15.89 11.64 -7.06
N LYS A 122 -16.32 11.72 -8.31
CA LYS A 122 -16.96 12.94 -8.79
C LYS A 122 -18.31 13.08 -8.13
N ASP A 123 -18.53 14.23 -7.50
CA ASP A 123 -19.85 14.56 -7.03
C ASP A 123 -20.75 14.71 -8.24
N GLU A 124 -21.55 13.70 -8.49
CA GLU A 124 -22.62 13.84 -9.45
C GLU A 124 -23.71 14.65 -8.76
N ILE A 125 -23.71 15.93 -9.06
CA ILE A 125 -24.83 16.76 -8.68
C ILE A 125 -25.94 16.45 -9.65
N ILE A 126 -26.90 15.78 -9.17
CA ILE A 126 -28.11 15.54 -9.93
C ILE A 126 -29.03 16.72 -9.76
#